data_c4dbaf09df98d1baae4487e0be3c79ac
#
_entry.id   c4dbaf09df98d1baae4487e0be3c79ac
#
_cell.length_a   1.000
_cell.length_b   1.000
_cell.length_c   1.000
_cell.angle_alpha   90.00
_cell.angle_beta   90.00
_cell.angle_gamma   90.00
#
_symmetry.space_group_name_H-M   'P 1'
#
loop_
_entity.id
_entity.type
_entity.pdbx_description
1 polymer ?
#
loop_
_entity_poly.entity_id
_entity_poly.type
_entity_poly.pdbx_seq_one_letter_code
_entity_poly.pdbx_strand_id
1 'polypeptide(L)'
;MLFGETPGFCVLELEMTNGMITGKASLLPFDQSIVPATINLSFPPYLGTHHFQNIPVRAFDPDEGAALDRQRMAVRYPLSDVSATVNATLNFQGPNVTVSFHSPLTFGSGTLTKAHTTPSGVSPLSMSWEGFRDWMLKWPGRETFVFRGQSEDWPLRTSFHRSSMKNLERYENVLIPETYKSVVNKLNERFDLSKKEDLWSFYSVLQHHGYPTPLLDWSDSVWVAAYFAFENAKRRADKSVRIFAFDRIGWHKTFQQKQLTMTRPHISFMDIIPRGNDRAGPQKSMFTVTNVDDIEAHILVTERNVQQQFLWVIDIPTIDRDKALADLDDFNVNRSMLFPDLDGFCRSMRIKQFGVD
;
A
#
# COMPACT_ATOMS: atom_id res chain seq x y z
N MET A 1 -15.54 -3.95 12.68
CA MET A 1 -15.85 -3.51 14.06
C MET A 1 -17.27 -3.01 14.11
N LEU A 2 -17.97 -3.13 15.23
CA LEU A 2 -19.30 -2.55 15.42
C LEU A 2 -19.18 -1.30 16.29
N PHE A 3 -19.88 -0.24 15.91
CA PHE A 3 -20.02 1.01 16.65
C PHE A 3 -21.48 1.06 17.13
N GLY A 4 -21.74 0.55 18.32
CA GLY A 4 -23.11 0.19 18.67
C GLY A 4 -23.62 -0.87 17.70
N GLU A 5 -24.63 -0.54 16.91
CA GLU A 5 -25.18 -1.40 15.86
C GLU A 5 -24.59 -1.11 14.46
N THR A 6 -23.77 -0.07 14.31
CA THR A 6 -23.23 0.36 13.01
C THR A 6 -21.87 -0.27 12.75
N PRO A 7 -21.67 -0.98 11.63
CA PRO A 7 -20.37 -1.51 11.27
C PRO A 7 -19.43 -0.40 10.77
N GLY A 8 -18.12 -0.64 10.89
CA GLY A 8 -17.11 0.29 10.40
C GLY A 8 -15.69 -0.27 10.46
N PHE A 9 -14.74 0.50 9.95
CA PHE A 9 -13.32 0.19 10.10
C PHE A 9 -12.79 0.72 11.43
N CYS A 10 -11.88 -0.02 12.03
CA CYS A 10 -10.96 0.47 13.05
C CYS A 10 -9.55 0.28 12.54
N VAL A 11 -8.82 1.37 12.44
CA VAL A 11 -7.40 1.35 12.04
C VAL A 11 -6.57 1.65 13.28
N LEU A 12 -5.67 0.73 13.65
CA LEU A 12 -4.76 0.86 14.77
C LEU A 12 -3.33 0.95 14.25
N GLU A 13 -2.75 2.13 14.35
CA GLU A 13 -1.37 2.42 13.92
C GLU A 13 -0.51 2.58 15.17
N LEU A 14 0.40 1.65 15.41
CA LEU A 14 1.27 1.62 16.60
C LEU A 14 2.73 1.52 16.17
N GLU A 15 3.58 2.29 16.83
CA GLU A 15 5.04 2.26 16.66
C GLU A 15 5.75 2.32 18.01
N MET A 16 7.00 1.84 18.05
CA MET A 16 7.85 1.98 19.23
C MET A 16 8.57 3.34 19.20
N THR A 17 8.35 4.17 20.20
CA THR A 17 8.99 5.48 20.32
C THR A 17 9.49 5.68 21.76
N ASN A 18 10.80 5.88 21.95
CA ASN A 18 11.41 6.14 23.26
C ASN A 18 11.03 5.10 24.34
N GLY A 19 10.97 3.81 23.97
CA GLY A 19 10.65 2.73 24.90
C GLY A 19 9.16 2.59 25.25
N MET A 20 8.29 3.36 24.61
CA MET A 20 6.83 3.26 24.72
C MET A 20 6.23 2.88 23.38
N ILE A 21 5.11 2.18 23.40
CA ILE A 21 4.27 2.05 22.22
C ILE A 21 3.40 3.31 22.14
N THR A 22 3.51 4.01 21.03
CA THR A 22 2.71 5.21 20.73
C THR A 22 1.98 5.04 19.41
N GLY A 23 0.87 5.74 19.24
CA GLY A 23 0.16 5.71 17.98
C GLY A 23 -1.25 6.24 18.08
N LYS A 24 -2.07 5.85 17.13
CA LYS A 24 -3.47 6.28 17.07
C LYS A 24 -4.42 5.14 16.71
N ALA A 25 -5.64 5.24 17.19
CA ALA A 25 -6.76 4.43 16.73
C ALA A 25 -7.78 5.34 16.06
N SER A 26 -8.13 5.01 14.81
CA SER A 26 -9.12 5.75 14.01
C SER A 26 -10.34 4.89 13.79
N LEU A 27 -11.51 5.48 14.04
CA LEU A 27 -12.81 4.85 13.87
C LEU A 27 -13.51 5.47 12.67
N LEU A 28 -13.88 4.64 11.70
CA LEU A 28 -14.44 5.03 10.40
C LEU A 28 -15.73 4.26 10.14
N PRO A 29 -16.88 4.77 10.58
CA PRO A 29 -18.18 4.13 10.34
C PRO A 29 -18.45 3.96 8.84
N PHE A 30 -19.15 2.87 8.46
CA PHE A 30 -19.60 2.68 7.08
C PHE A 30 -20.74 3.63 6.74
N ASP A 31 -21.57 3.95 7.73
CA ASP A 31 -22.55 5.00 7.61
C ASP A 31 -21.85 6.36 7.54
N GLN A 32 -21.95 7.01 6.40
CA GLN A 32 -21.28 8.28 6.12
C GLN A 32 -21.93 9.47 6.84
N SER A 33 -23.09 9.29 7.47
CA SER A 33 -23.72 10.30 8.33
C SER A 33 -23.10 10.38 9.73
N ILE A 34 -22.33 9.35 10.12
CA ILE A 34 -21.66 9.30 11.42
C ILE A 34 -20.23 9.84 11.27
N VAL A 35 -19.88 10.77 12.15
CA VAL A 35 -18.59 11.43 12.12
C VAL A 35 -17.43 10.46 12.47
N PRO A 36 -16.38 10.35 11.65
CA PRO A 36 -15.19 9.62 12.00
C PRO A 36 -14.40 10.30 13.12
N ALA A 37 -13.75 9.48 13.94
CA ALA A 37 -13.00 9.97 15.09
C ALA A 37 -11.69 9.24 15.29
N THR A 38 -10.71 9.90 15.87
CA THR A 38 -9.41 9.34 16.22
C THR A 38 -9.03 9.68 17.65
N ILE A 39 -8.23 8.78 18.24
CA ILE A 39 -7.62 8.95 19.57
C ILE A 39 -6.12 8.66 19.48
N ASN A 40 -5.34 9.32 20.32
CA ASN A 40 -3.92 9.02 20.48
C ASN A 40 -3.72 8.05 21.65
N LEU A 41 -2.81 7.11 21.47
CA LEU A 41 -2.49 6.08 22.44
C LEU A 41 -1.00 6.15 22.82
N SER A 42 -0.70 5.90 24.10
CA SER A 42 0.67 5.71 24.57
C SER A 42 0.66 4.76 25.75
N PHE A 43 1.46 3.68 25.69
CA PHE A 43 1.50 2.64 26.72
C PHE A 43 2.80 1.86 26.70
N PRO A 44 3.16 1.17 27.80
CA PRO A 44 4.39 0.36 27.88
C PRO A 44 4.35 -0.84 26.90
N PRO A 45 5.52 -1.32 26.41
CA PRO A 45 5.62 -2.37 25.40
C PRO A 45 5.51 -3.78 25.99
N TYR A 46 4.42 -4.11 26.66
CA TYR A 46 4.16 -5.48 27.10
C TYR A 46 2.88 -6.04 26.48
N LEU A 47 2.83 -7.35 26.33
CA LEU A 47 1.63 -8.06 25.88
C LEU A 47 0.63 -8.14 27.03
N GLY A 48 -0.67 -8.08 26.70
CA GLY A 48 -1.74 -8.16 27.67
C GLY A 48 -2.78 -7.06 27.49
N THR A 49 -3.46 -6.71 28.58
CA THR A 49 -4.54 -5.75 28.54
C THR A 49 -4.09 -4.37 29.00
N HIS A 50 -4.36 -3.38 28.17
CA HIS A 50 -4.14 -1.96 28.46
C HIS A 50 -5.48 -1.24 28.57
N HIS A 51 -5.67 -0.53 29.66
CA HIS A 51 -6.85 0.29 29.91
C HIS A 51 -6.52 1.77 29.81
N PHE A 52 -7.34 2.48 29.08
CA PHE A 52 -7.20 3.91 28.85
C PHE A 52 -8.46 4.62 29.33
N GLN A 53 -8.31 5.69 30.07
CA GLN A 53 -9.43 6.46 30.60
C GLN A 53 -9.36 7.91 30.12
N ASN A 54 -10.53 8.46 29.81
CA ASN A 54 -10.70 9.87 29.43
C ASN A 54 -9.76 10.34 28.30
N ILE A 55 -9.52 9.49 27.29
CA ILE A 55 -8.68 9.87 26.15
C ILE A 55 -9.43 10.92 25.33
N PRO A 56 -8.79 12.06 24.98
CA PRO A 56 -9.38 13.05 24.10
C PRO A 56 -9.71 12.48 22.72
N VAL A 57 -10.90 12.73 22.24
CA VAL A 57 -11.38 12.33 20.92
C VAL A 57 -11.28 13.49 19.96
N ARG A 58 -10.81 13.23 18.74
CA ARG A 58 -10.74 14.21 17.65
C ARG A 58 -11.58 13.74 16.47
N ALA A 59 -12.58 14.53 16.10
CA ALA A 59 -13.30 14.34 14.85
C ALA A 59 -12.42 14.73 13.66
N PHE A 60 -12.54 14.01 12.55
CA PHE A 60 -11.81 14.37 11.32
C PHE A 60 -12.64 14.09 10.07
N ASP A 61 -12.30 14.83 9.02
CA ASP A 61 -12.84 14.61 7.68
C ASP A 61 -12.17 13.42 7.02
N PRO A 62 -12.88 12.32 6.73
CA PRO A 62 -12.28 11.11 6.16
C PRO A 62 -11.89 11.26 4.68
N ASP A 63 -12.27 12.35 4.03
CA ASP A 63 -11.95 12.59 2.63
C ASP A 63 -10.76 13.56 2.47
N GLU A 64 -10.63 14.52 3.41
CA GLU A 64 -9.55 15.50 3.43
C GLU A 64 -8.46 15.19 4.47
N GLY A 65 -8.75 14.33 5.45
CA GLY A 65 -7.86 14.05 6.58
C GLY A 65 -7.76 15.19 7.60
N ALA A 66 -8.48 16.28 7.39
CA ALA A 66 -8.42 17.45 8.23
C ALA A 66 -9.21 17.26 9.54
N ALA A 67 -8.70 17.80 10.65
CA ALA A 67 -9.46 17.87 11.89
C ALA A 67 -10.73 18.70 11.70
N LEU A 68 -11.84 18.21 12.22
CA LEU A 68 -13.13 18.93 12.21
C LEU A 68 -13.31 19.70 13.51
N ASP A 69 -13.47 21.01 13.40
CA ASP A 69 -14.00 21.80 14.48
C ASP A 69 -15.53 21.64 14.59
N ARG A 70 -16.11 22.18 15.65
CA ARG A 70 -17.55 22.08 15.90
C ARG A 70 -18.40 22.64 14.76
N GLN A 71 -17.96 23.72 14.13
CA GLN A 71 -18.71 24.39 13.06
C GLN A 71 -18.71 23.52 11.79
N ARG A 72 -17.57 23.04 11.37
CA ARG A 72 -17.44 22.12 10.22
C ARG A 72 -18.16 20.80 10.47
N MET A 73 -18.07 20.27 11.69
CA MET A 73 -18.78 19.05 12.08
C MET A 73 -20.30 19.24 11.98
N ALA A 74 -20.86 20.33 12.51
CA ALA A 74 -22.28 20.61 12.45
C ALA A 74 -22.82 20.78 11.01
N VAL A 75 -22.00 21.29 10.10
CA VAL A 75 -22.36 21.41 8.68
C VAL A 75 -22.32 20.05 7.97
N ARG A 76 -21.27 19.27 8.17
CA ARG A 76 -21.06 18.02 7.43
C ARG A 76 -21.80 16.82 8.05
N TYR A 77 -21.95 16.81 9.36
CA TYR A 77 -22.57 15.74 10.15
C TYR A 77 -23.66 16.29 11.09
N PRO A 78 -24.74 16.89 10.55
CA PRO A 78 -25.73 17.62 11.37
C PRO A 78 -26.49 16.76 12.40
N LEU A 79 -26.50 15.44 12.20
CA LEU A 79 -27.20 14.48 13.07
C LEU A 79 -26.21 13.65 13.93
N SER A 80 -24.93 13.97 13.90
CA SER A 80 -23.90 13.21 14.60
C SER A 80 -23.12 14.12 15.54
N ASP A 81 -22.77 13.60 16.71
CA ASP A 81 -21.91 14.27 17.69
C ASP A 81 -20.79 13.35 18.14
N VAL A 82 -19.75 13.92 18.70
CA VAL A 82 -18.57 13.23 19.18
C VAL A 82 -18.34 13.54 20.64
N SER A 83 -18.22 12.51 21.47
CA SER A 83 -17.82 12.65 22.86
C SER A 83 -16.47 13.34 22.97
N ALA A 84 -16.29 14.23 23.93
CA ALA A 84 -15.02 14.88 24.19
C ALA A 84 -13.93 13.87 24.56
N THR A 85 -14.31 12.81 25.25
CA THR A 85 -13.39 11.76 25.70
C THR A 85 -14.00 10.36 25.51
N VAL A 86 -13.14 9.35 25.51
CA VAL A 86 -13.51 7.94 25.44
C VAL A 86 -12.65 7.11 26.40
N ASN A 87 -13.21 6.05 26.94
CA ASN A 87 -12.48 4.98 27.60
C ASN A 87 -12.27 3.84 26.63
N ALA A 88 -11.06 3.29 26.57
CA ALA A 88 -10.73 2.23 25.63
C ALA A 88 -9.95 1.11 26.34
N THR A 89 -10.10 -0.09 25.85
CA THR A 89 -9.32 -1.25 26.28
C THR A 89 -8.76 -1.95 25.05
N LEU A 90 -7.47 -2.20 25.07
CA LEU A 90 -6.77 -3.01 24.08
C LEU A 90 -6.22 -4.26 24.76
N ASN A 91 -6.55 -5.44 24.24
CA ASN A 91 -6.03 -6.70 24.75
C ASN A 91 -5.26 -7.43 23.65
N PHE A 92 -3.94 -7.53 23.81
CA PHE A 92 -3.02 -8.15 22.87
C PHE A 92 -2.90 -9.65 23.12
N GLN A 93 -3.35 -10.46 22.15
CA GLN A 93 -3.32 -11.91 22.20
C GLN A 93 -2.64 -12.46 20.94
N GLY A 94 -1.31 -12.62 20.99
CA GLY A 94 -0.55 -13.04 19.83
C GLY A 94 -0.67 -12.04 18.66
N PRO A 95 -1.12 -12.48 17.47
CA PRO A 95 -1.30 -11.60 16.33
C PRO A 95 -2.57 -10.75 16.40
N ASN A 96 -3.47 -11.05 17.33
CA ASN A 96 -4.76 -10.41 17.44
C ASN A 96 -4.77 -9.37 18.56
N VAL A 97 -5.55 -8.31 18.34
CA VAL A 97 -5.82 -7.28 19.33
C VAL A 97 -7.35 -7.13 19.45
N THR A 98 -7.90 -7.46 20.59
CA THR A 98 -9.30 -7.15 20.89
C THR A 98 -9.35 -5.70 21.36
N VAL A 99 -10.19 -4.90 20.70
CA VAL A 99 -10.41 -3.50 21.01
C VAL A 99 -11.84 -3.35 21.51
N SER A 100 -12.02 -2.67 22.62
CA SER A 100 -13.33 -2.18 23.06
C SER A 100 -13.21 -0.73 23.50
N PHE A 101 -14.28 0.03 23.28
CA PHE A 101 -14.34 1.41 23.72
C PHE A 101 -15.75 1.77 24.17
N HIS A 102 -15.82 2.75 25.05
CA HIS A 102 -17.08 3.28 25.58
C HIS A 102 -16.95 4.79 25.82
N SER A 103 -17.94 5.52 25.38
CA SER A 103 -18.12 6.95 25.64
C SER A 103 -19.57 7.24 26.02
N PRO A 104 -19.92 8.43 26.50
CA PRO A 104 -21.31 8.81 26.77
C PRO A 104 -22.25 8.68 25.56
N LEU A 105 -21.73 8.81 24.33
CA LEU A 105 -22.54 8.81 23.12
C LEU A 105 -22.50 7.49 22.35
N THR A 106 -21.42 6.70 22.50
CA THR A 106 -21.26 5.48 21.71
C THR A 106 -20.32 4.49 22.38
N PHE A 107 -20.47 3.24 22.00
CA PHE A 107 -19.58 2.14 22.39
C PHE A 107 -19.26 1.25 21.19
N GLY A 108 -18.24 0.44 21.30
CA GLY A 108 -17.95 -0.52 20.25
C GLY A 108 -16.89 -1.53 20.66
N SER A 109 -16.83 -2.62 19.89
CA SER A 109 -15.81 -3.65 20.08
C SER A 109 -15.50 -4.36 18.76
N GLY A 110 -14.34 -4.99 18.73
CA GLY A 110 -13.94 -5.80 17.59
C GLY A 110 -12.55 -6.39 17.79
N THR A 111 -12.20 -7.32 16.92
CA THR A 111 -10.86 -7.92 16.90
C THR A 111 -10.13 -7.44 15.66
N LEU A 112 -8.93 -6.92 15.86
CA LEU A 112 -8.00 -6.54 14.82
C LEU A 112 -6.93 -7.61 14.73
N THR A 113 -6.52 -7.97 13.52
CA THR A 113 -5.40 -8.88 13.28
C THR A 113 -4.24 -8.08 12.76
N LYS A 114 -3.04 -8.36 13.27
CA LYS A 114 -1.83 -7.72 12.76
C LYS A 114 -1.69 -8.07 11.27
N ALA A 115 -1.62 -7.04 10.44
CA ALA A 115 -1.25 -7.22 9.04
C ALA A 115 0.06 -8.01 8.95
N HIS A 116 0.20 -8.94 8.00
CA HIS A 116 1.39 -9.75 7.69
C HIS A 116 1.60 -11.07 8.44
N THR A 117 0.73 -11.46 9.33
CA THR A 117 0.78 -12.81 9.91
C THR A 117 0.02 -13.84 9.07
N THR A 118 -0.74 -13.38 8.09
CA THR A 118 -1.50 -14.22 7.17
C THR A 118 -0.87 -14.23 5.78
N PRO A 119 -0.77 -15.40 5.13
CA PRO A 119 -0.50 -15.47 3.69
C PRO A 119 -1.53 -14.64 2.90
N SER A 120 -1.18 -14.30 1.64
CA SER A 120 -2.14 -13.69 0.71
C SER A 120 -3.48 -14.40 0.72
N GLY A 121 -4.57 -13.65 0.95
CA GLY A 121 -5.93 -14.18 0.95
C GLY A 121 -6.53 -14.37 -0.45
N VAL A 122 -5.81 -13.98 -1.48
CA VAL A 122 -6.23 -14.12 -2.88
C VAL A 122 -5.76 -15.46 -3.41
N SER A 123 -6.70 -16.29 -3.85
CA SER A 123 -6.38 -17.57 -4.49
C SER A 123 -5.75 -17.33 -5.86
N PRO A 124 -4.52 -17.83 -6.12
CA PRO A 124 -3.86 -17.62 -7.40
C PRO A 124 -4.42 -18.55 -8.50
N LEU A 125 -4.38 -18.07 -9.72
CA LEU A 125 -4.46 -18.89 -10.91
C LEU A 125 -3.08 -19.49 -11.16
N SER A 126 -2.94 -20.81 -11.07
CA SER A 126 -1.66 -21.49 -11.32
C SER A 126 -1.59 -21.98 -12.75
N MET A 127 -0.53 -21.62 -13.48
CA MET A 127 -0.33 -22.04 -14.86
C MET A 127 1.15 -22.04 -15.25
N SER A 128 1.50 -22.74 -16.34
CA SER A 128 2.85 -22.67 -16.92
C SER A 128 3.10 -21.32 -17.57
N TRP A 129 4.38 -21.01 -17.84
CA TRP A 129 4.75 -19.81 -18.58
C TRP A 129 4.07 -19.72 -19.95
N GLU A 130 4.05 -20.84 -20.72
CA GLU A 130 3.36 -20.88 -22.01
C GLU A 130 1.88 -20.56 -21.89
N GLY A 131 1.22 -21.20 -20.91
CA GLY A 131 -0.20 -20.94 -20.66
C GLY A 131 -0.46 -19.48 -20.33
N PHE A 132 0.36 -18.89 -19.48
CA PHE A 132 0.30 -17.46 -19.14
C PHE A 132 0.52 -16.56 -20.36
N ARG A 133 1.59 -16.80 -21.12
CA ARG A 133 1.92 -16.03 -22.33
C ARG A 133 0.76 -16.07 -23.33
N ASP A 134 0.27 -17.25 -23.64
CA ASP A 134 -0.79 -17.44 -24.62
C ASP A 134 -2.12 -16.82 -24.15
N TRP A 135 -2.40 -16.90 -22.86
CA TRP A 135 -3.56 -16.24 -22.26
C TRP A 135 -3.44 -14.71 -22.35
N MET A 136 -2.29 -14.15 -21.95
CA MET A 136 -2.07 -12.70 -21.99
C MET A 136 -2.13 -12.14 -23.41
N LEU A 137 -1.65 -12.87 -24.42
CA LEU A 137 -1.74 -12.44 -25.82
C LEU A 137 -3.20 -12.36 -26.33
N LYS A 138 -4.07 -13.18 -25.77
CA LYS A 138 -5.50 -13.29 -26.18
C LYS A 138 -6.45 -12.53 -25.25
N TRP A 139 -6.00 -12.05 -24.11
CA TRP A 139 -6.87 -11.41 -23.11
C TRP A 139 -7.35 -10.03 -23.61
N PRO A 140 -8.66 -9.89 -23.93
CA PRO A 140 -9.22 -8.60 -24.33
C PRO A 140 -9.33 -7.68 -23.11
N GLY A 141 -9.01 -6.40 -23.29
CA GLY A 141 -9.13 -5.41 -22.19
C GLY A 141 -7.95 -5.39 -21.23
N ARG A 142 -6.87 -6.15 -21.49
CA ARG A 142 -5.66 -6.14 -20.64
C ARG A 142 -5.03 -4.75 -20.50
N GLU A 143 -5.28 -3.85 -21.43
CA GLU A 143 -4.82 -2.46 -21.43
C GLU A 143 -5.44 -1.61 -20.32
N THR A 144 -6.51 -2.09 -19.68
CA THR A 144 -7.12 -1.44 -18.52
C THR A 144 -6.43 -1.81 -17.22
N PHE A 145 -5.53 -2.82 -17.24
CA PHE A 145 -4.83 -3.34 -16.09
C PHE A 145 -3.42 -2.77 -15.94
N VAL A 146 -2.97 -2.78 -14.70
CA VAL A 146 -1.55 -2.64 -14.37
C VAL A 146 -1.06 -3.93 -13.73
N PHE A 147 0.23 -4.20 -13.88
CA PHE A 147 0.82 -5.47 -13.50
C PHE A 147 2.00 -5.28 -12.55
N ARG A 148 2.18 -6.23 -11.63
CA ARG A 148 3.33 -6.26 -10.74
C ARG A 148 3.85 -7.69 -10.61
N GLY A 149 5.15 -7.89 -10.82
CA GLY A 149 5.81 -9.17 -10.64
C GLY A 149 6.58 -9.24 -9.33
N GLN A 150 6.56 -10.39 -8.69
CA GLN A 150 7.34 -10.72 -7.49
C GLN A 150 7.97 -12.11 -7.64
N SER A 151 9.22 -12.25 -7.21
CA SER A 151 9.97 -13.52 -7.34
C SER A 151 9.50 -14.61 -6.38
N GLU A 152 8.62 -14.28 -5.47
CA GLU A 152 7.97 -15.21 -4.53
C GLU A 152 6.52 -14.75 -4.26
N ASP A 153 5.77 -15.54 -3.52
CA ASP A 153 4.36 -15.33 -3.18
C ASP A 153 4.13 -14.33 -2.03
N TRP A 154 5.01 -13.34 -1.93
CA TRP A 154 4.85 -12.28 -0.91
C TRP A 154 3.57 -11.48 -1.11
N PRO A 155 2.90 -11.07 0.00
CA PRO A 155 1.75 -10.19 -0.09
C PRO A 155 2.14 -8.80 -0.62
N LEU A 156 1.18 -8.12 -1.25
CA LEU A 156 1.34 -6.74 -1.71
C LEU A 156 1.56 -5.81 -0.51
N ARG A 157 2.70 -5.12 -0.50
CA ARG A 157 3.07 -4.17 0.54
C ARG A 157 4.01 -3.09 0.04
N THR A 158 3.77 -1.86 0.45
CA THR A 158 4.71 -0.77 0.16
C THR A 158 5.98 -0.89 1.00
N SER A 159 7.05 -0.24 0.59
CA SER A 159 8.30 -0.22 1.37
C SER A 159 8.14 0.49 2.72
N PHE A 160 7.28 1.52 2.81
CA PHE A 160 6.90 2.15 4.07
C PHE A 160 6.27 1.15 5.04
N HIS A 161 5.26 0.41 4.60
CA HIS A 161 4.55 -0.55 5.45
C HIS A 161 5.38 -1.77 5.85
N ARG A 162 6.45 -2.07 5.11
CA ARG A 162 7.45 -3.07 5.51
C ARG A 162 8.41 -2.58 6.59
N SER A 163 8.54 -1.26 6.78
CA SER A 163 9.36 -0.67 7.83
C SER A 163 8.72 -0.80 9.23
N SER A 164 9.45 -0.43 10.26
CA SER A 164 8.95 -0.35 11.63
C SER A 164 8.04 0.86 11.86
N MET A 165 8.14 1.88 11.00
CA MET A 165 7.31 3.07 11.08
C MET A 165 5.90 2.80 10.56
N LYS A 166 4.89 3.31 11.27
CA LYS A 166 3.48 3.14 10.91
C LYS A 166 2.70 4.46 10.86
N ASN A 167 3.25 5.52 11.40
CA ASN A 167 2.59 6.82 11.46
C ASN A 167 2.80 7.62 10.18
N LEU A 168 1.86 7.51 9.23
CA LEU A 168 1.90 8.21 7.95
C LEU A 168 1.80 9.73 8.10
N GLU A 169 1.07 10.21 9.09
CA GLU A 169 0.95 11.65 9.36
C GLU A 169 2.31 12.24 9.75
N ARG A 170 3.04 11.57 10.63
CA ARG A 170 4.42 11.94 10.98
C ARG A 170 5.37 11.83 9.79
N TYR A 171 5.20 10.77 8.98
CA TYR A 171 5.99 10.58 7.77
C TYR A 171 5.83 11.76 6.81
N GLU A 172 4.61 12.13 6.50
CA GLU A 172 4.30 13.20 5.53
C GLU A 172 4.67 14.59 6.07
N ASN A 173 4.30 14.90 7.33
CA ASN A 173 4.41 16.24 7.87
C ASN A 173 5.77 16.57 8.53
N VAL A 174 6.54 15.55 8.90
CA VAL A 174 7.84 15.73 9.59
C VAL A 174 8.97 15.14 8.77
N LEU A 175 8.94 13.83 8.50
CA LEU A 175 10.10 13.14 7.93
C LEU A 175 10.37 13.52 6.47
N ILE A 176 9.35 13.69 5.67
CA ILE A 176 9.52 14.07 4.26
C ILE A 176 10.10 15.48 4.12
N PRO A 177 9.59 16.52 4.83
CA PRO A 177 10.23 17.83 4.84
C PRO A 177 11.68 17.82 5.35
N GLU A 178 11.99 17.05 6.41
CA GLU A 178 13.35 16.91 6.93
C GLU A 178 14.27 16.21 5.92
N THR A 179 13.78 15.14 5.29
CA THR A 179 14.51 14.41 4.25
C THR A 179 14.79 15.33 3.05
N TYR A 180 13.78 16.10 2.60
CA TYR A 180 13.96 17.05 1.51
C TYR A 180 15.05 18.08 1.80
N LYS A 181 15.02 18.70 2.98
CA LYS A 181 16.06 19.65 3.43
C LYS A 181 17.47 19.03 3.37
N SER A 182 17.57 17.74 3.72
CA SER A 182 18.84 17.02 3.78
C SER A 182 19.39 16.65 2.40
N VAL A 183 18.51 16.42 1.41
CA VAL A 183 18.92 15.93 0.08
C VAL A 183 18.79 16.96 -1.04
N VAL A 184 18.14 18.10 -0.80
CA VAL A 184 17.79 19.10 -1.83
C VAL A 184 18.99 19.57 -2.66
N ASN A 185 20.19 19.65 -2.06
CA ASN A 185 21.41 20.05 -2.76
C ASN A 185 22.05 18.91 -3.59
N LYS A 186 21.54 17.68 -3.45
CA LYS A 186 21.98 16.51 -4.23
C LYS A 186 21.00 16.17 -5.35
N LEU A 187 19.86 16.83 -5.38
CA LEU A 187 18.84 16.65 -6.41
C LEU A 187 19.16 17.51 -7.64
N ASN A 188 18.92 16.96 -8.81
CA ASN A 188 19.04 17.68 -10.07
C ASN A 188 17.91 18.71 -10.26
N GLU A 189 16.80 18.54 -9.55
CA GLU A 189 15.61 19.37 -9.63
C GLU A 189 15.14 19.80 -8.23
N ARG A 190 14.37 20.87 -8.19
CA ARG A 190 13.70 21.37 -6.97
C ARG A 190 12.24 20.96 -7.00
N PHE A 191 11.70 20.58 -5.84
CA PHE A 191 10.31 20.21 -5.64
C PHE A 191 9.65 21.16 -4.65
N ASP A 192 8.46 21.62 -4.99
CA ASP A 192 7.59 22.37 -4.08
C ASP A 192 6.66 21.40 -3.35
N LEU A 193 7.04 20.97 -2.15
CA LEU A 193 6.29 19.98 -1.39
C LEU A 193 4.87 20.42 -1.00
N SER A 194 4.51 21.70 -1.20
CA SER A 194 3.13 22.17 -1.03
C SER A 194 2.24 21.78 -2.21
N LYS A 195 2.82 21.46 -3.36
CA LYS A 195 2.14 20.99 -4.56
C LYS A 195 2.15 19.48 -4.62
N LYS A 196 0.99 18.88 -4.83
CA LYS A 196 0.82 17.42 -4.85
C LYS A 196 1.70 16.74 -5.90
N GLU A 197 1.72 17.26 -7.10
CA GLU A 197 2.48 16.72 -8.23
C GLU A 197 3.99 16.66 -7.92
N ASP A 198 4.50 17.69 -7.27
CA ASP A 198 5.90 17.77 -6.87
C ASP A 198 6.19 16.84 -5.68
N LEU A 199 5.28 16.75 -4.70
CA LEU A 199 5.39 15.82 -3.58
C LEU A 199 5.45 14.36 -4.05
N TRP A 200 4.56 13.97 -4.97
CA TRP A 200 4.55 12.62 -5.53
C TRP A 200 5.77 12.33 -6.40
N SER A 201 6.21 13.30 -7.18
CA SER A 201 7.46 13.18 -7.95
C SER A 201 8.66 13.02 -7.02
N PHE A 202 8.70 13.74 -5.91
CA PHE A 202 9.74 13.57 -4.89
C PHE A 202 9.69 12.18 -4.22
N TYR A 203 8.50 11.66 -3.89
CA TYR A 203 8.37 10.29 -3.40
C TYR A 203 8.89 9.26 -4.40
N SER A 204 8.61 9.44 -5.69
CA SER A 204 9.14 8.56 -6.74
C SER A 204 10.67 8.58 -6.80
N VAL A 205 11.30 9.77 -6.68
CA VAL A 205 12.75 9.90 -6.59
C VAL A 205 13.29 9.18 -5.35
N LEU A 206 12.69 9.41 -4.19
CA LEU A 206 13.10 8.75 -2.94
C LEU A 206 13.02 7.23 -3.05
N GLN A 207 11.93 6.71 -3.62
CA GLN A 207 11.73 5.27 -3.83
C GLN A 207 12.78 4.68 -4.78
N HIS A 208 13.11 5.40 -5.87
CA HIS A 208 14.15 5.00 -6.80
C HIS A 208 15.52 4.82 -6.10
N HIS A 209 15.80 5.64 -5.09
CA HIS A 209 17.01 5.54 -4.27
C HIS A 209 16.85 4.66 -3.01
N GLY A 210 15.80 3.84 -2.93
CA GLY A 210 15.59 2.86 -1.86
C GLY A 210 15.05 3.43 -0.55
N TYR A 211 14.65 4.70 -0.51
CA TYR A 211 13.98 5.27 0.67
C TYR A 211 12.56 4.70 0.81
N PRO A 212 12.12 4.30 2.00
CA PRO A 212 10.80 3.75 2.20
C PRO A 212 9.70 4.76 1.87
N THR A 213 8.79 4.39 0.99
CA THR A 213 7.64 5.22 0.60
C THR A 213 6.34 4.42 0.68
N PRO A 214 5.19 5.09 0.82
CA PRO A 214 3.87 4.46 0.75
C PRO A 214 3.39 4.22 -0.68
N LEU A 215 4.29 4.32 -1.65
CA LEU A 215 4.02 3.98 -3.04
C LEU A 215 4.22 2.49 -3.30
N LEU A 216 3.42 1.95 -4.18
CA LEU A 216 3.60 0.63 -4.76
C LEU A 216 3.74 0.74 -6.27
N ASP A 217 4.83 0.18 -6.81
CA ASP A 217 5.12 0.20 -8.24
C ASP A 217 4.29 -0.83 -8.97
N TRP A 218 3.82 -0.43 -10.13
CA TRP A 218 3.16 -1.25 -11.13
C TRP A 218 3.78 -0.96 -12.51
N SER A 219 3.47 -1.79 -13.49
CA SER A 219 3.80 -1.53 -14.88
C SER A 219 2.54 -1.66 -15.76
N ASP A 220 2.39 -0.82 -16.77
CA ASP A 220 1.38 -1.01 -17.81
C ASP A 220 1.67 -2.24 -18.69
N SER A 221 2.88 -2.80 -18.61
CA SER A 221 3.31 -3.95 -19.39
C SER A 221 3.34 -5.22 -18.54
N VAL A 222 2.51 -6.18 -18.88
CA VAL A 222 2.55 -7.51 -18.27
C VAL A 222 3.90 -8.20 -18.45
N TRP A 223 4.58 -7.93 -19.57
CA TRP A 223 5.88 -8.52 -19.88
C TRP A 223 7.00 -7.95 -19.00
N VAL A 224 6.93 -6.65 -18.70
CA VAL A 224 7.82 -6.00 -17.73
C VAL A 224 7.59 -6.57 -16.33
N ALA A 225 6.35 -6.74 -15.91
CA ALA A 225 6.04 -7.36 -14.64
C ALA A 225 6.54 -8.81 -14.58
N ALA A 226 6.37 -9.59 -15.66
CA ALA A 226 6.89 -10.95 -15.75
C ALA A 226 8.43 -10.97 -15.65
N TYR A 227 9.11 -10.03 -16.30
CA TYR A 227 10.57 -9.91 -16.19
C TYR A 227 10.99 -9.72 -14.74
N PHE A 228 10.39 -8.77 -14.01
CA PHE A 228 10.70 -8.55 -12.59
C PHE A 228 10.35 -9.76 -11.70
N ALA A 229 9.35 -10.54 -12.07
CA ALA A 229 9.02 -11.77 -11.36
C ALA A 229 10.13 -12.82 -11.52
N PHE A 230 10.64 -13.03 -12.74
CA PHE A 230 11.60 -14.08 -13.04
C PHE A 230 13.07 -13.68 -12.87
N GLU A 231 13.42 -12.38 -12.99
CA GLU A 231 14.81 -11.91 -13.00
C GLU A 231 15.63 -12.48 -11.81
N ASN A 232 15.13 -12.31 -10.60
CA ASN A 232 15.81 -12.73 -9.38
C ASN A 232 15.26 -14.04 -8.78
N ALA A 233 14.33 -14.70 -9.46
CA ALA A 233 13.76 -15.95 -8.98
C ALA A 233 14.81 -17.08 -9.06
N LYS A 234 14.95 -17.83 -7.97
CA LYS A 234 15.76 -19.05 -7.96
C LYS A 234 14.94 -20.21 -8.50
N ARG A 235 15.49 -20.93 -9.48
CA ARG A 235 14.85 -22.13 -10.06
C ARG A 235 14.70 -23.22 -9.02
N ARG A 236 13.46 -23.53 -8.66
CA ARG A 236 13.07 -24.55 -7.69
C ARG A 236 11.74 -25.18 -8.09
N ALA A 237 11.65 -26.51 -8.02
CA ALA A 237 10.45 -27.24 -8.44
C ALA A 237 9.22 -26.96 -7.56
N ASP A 238 9.45 -26.57 -6.31
CA ASP A 238 8.42 -26.34 -5.29
C ASP A 238 8.01 -24.87 -5.14
N LYS A 239 8.53 -23.97 -6.00
CA LYS A 239 8.31 -22.52 -5.90
C LYS A 239 7.72 -21.93 -7.19
N SER A 240 6.98 -20.86 -7.00
CA SER A 240 6.40 -20.05 -8.09
C SER A 240 6.80 -18.59 -7.94
N VAL A 241 6.90 -17.90 -9.05
CA VAL A 241 6.84 -16.46 -9.11
C VAL A 241 5.39 -16.02 -9.12
N ARG A 242 5.12 -14.78 -8.70
CA ARG A 242 3.77 -14.23 -8.63
C ARG A 242 3.63 -12.98 -9.48
N ILE A 243 2.57 -12.93 -10.28
CA ILE A 243 2.19 -11.76 -11.05
C ILE A 243 0.80 -11.32 -10.57
N PHE A 244 0.70 -10.06 -10.19
CA PHE A 244 -0.56 -9.40 -9.88
C PHE A 244 -1.03 -8.63 -11.10
N ALA A 245 -2.32 -8.71 -11.40
CA ALA A 245 -3.00 -7.89 -12.41
C ALA A 245 -4.12 -7.12 -11.71
N PHE A 246 -4.08 -5.79 -11.75
CA PHE A 246 -5.02 -4.91 -11.06
C PHE A 246 -5.77 -4.05 -12.06
N ASP A 247 -7.11 -4.14 -12.09
CA ASP A 247 -7.97 -3.35 -13.00
C ASP A 247 -7.97 -1.87 -12.57
N ARG A 248 -7.03 -1.12 -13.13
CA ARG A 248 -6.85 0.30 -12.87
C ARG A 248 -8.09 1.10 -13.27
N ILE A 249 -8.63 0.85 -14.45
CA ILE A 249 -9.74 1.64 -14.99
C ILE A 249 -11.04 1.36 -14.23
N GLY A 250 -11.33 0.08 -13.95
CA GLY A 250 -12.48 -0.31 -13.14
C GLY A 250 -12.39 0.29 -11.73
N TRP A 251 -11.22 0.18 -11.09
CA TRP A 251 -10.98 0.75 -9.75
C TRP A 251 -11.16 2.27 -9.73
N HIS A 252 -10.57 2.98 -10.70
CA HIS A 252 -10.66 4.44 -10.79
C HIS A 252 -12.09 4.95 -11.04
N LYS A 253 -12.89 4.21 -11.80
CA LYS A 253 -14.31 4.52 -12.03
C LYS A 253 -15.17 4.29 -10.79
N THR A 254 -14.82 3.30 -9.99
CA THR A 254 -15.61 2.89 -8.82
C THR A 254 -15.25 3.69 -7.57
N PHE A 255 -13.98 4.05 -7.39
CA PHE A 255 -13.50 4.67 -6.16
C PHE A 255 -12.83 6.01 -6.40
N GLN A 256 -13.19 6.98 -5.53
CA GLN A 256 -12.52 8.27 -5.53
C GLN A 256 -11.05 8.12 -5.15
N GLN A 257 -10.16 8.75 -5.93
CA GLN A 257 -8.74 8.76 -5.64
C GLN A 257 -8.44 9.76 -4.52
N LYS A 258 -7.72 9.34 -3.48
CA LYS A 258 -7.53 10.09 -2.23
C LYS A 258 -6.07 10.43 -1.98
N GLN A 259 -5.87 11.33 -1.03
CA GLN A 259 -4.55 11.68 -0.53
C GLN A 259 -4.12 10.73 0.58
N LEU A 260 -2.84 10.83 0.94
CA LEU A 260 -2.18 9.93 1.87
C LEU A 260 -2.53 10.12 3.34
N THR A 261 -3.00 11.27 3.77
CA THR A 261 -3.22 11.64 5.17
C THR A 261 -4.37 10.91 5.84
N MET A 262 -4.80 11.32 7.03
CA MET A 262 -5.87 10.71 7.84
C MET A 262 -7.19 10.61 7.08
N THR A 263 -7.29 9.61 6.21
CA THR A 263 -8.47 9.35 5.37
C THR A 263 -9.00 7.95 5.64
N ARG A 264 -10.14 7.62 5.03
CA ARG A 264 -10.59 6.22 4.97
C ARG A 264 -9.50 5.36 4.36
N PRO A 265 -9.41 4.07 4.75
CA PRO A 265 -8.51 3.13 4.06
C PRO A 265 -8.72 3.21 2.56
N HIS A 266 -7.63 3.40 1.81
CA HIS A 266 -7.70 3.56 0.37
C HIS A 266 -6.46 3.02 -0.36
N ILE A 267 -6.66 2.72 -1.63
CA ILE A 267 -5.61 2.54 -2.63
C ILE A 267 -5.96 3.51 -3.76
N SER A 268 -5.04 4.40 -4.09
CA SER A 268 -5.27 5.41 -5.11
C SER A 268 -4.17 5.41 -6.15
N PHE A 269 -4.56 5.45 -7.43
CA PHE A 269 -3.61 5.63 -8.51
C PHE A 269 -3.11 7.07 -8.56
N MET A 270 -1.83 7.22 -8.84
CA MET A 270 -1.15 8.51 -8.88
C MET A 270 -0.60 8.77 -10.27
N ASP A 271 -0.96 9.91 -10.84
CA ASP A 271 -0.35 10.43 -12.06
C ASP A 271 0.95 11.14 -11.69
N ILE A 272 2.02 10.35 -11.57
CA ILE A 272 3.34 10.86 -11.23
C ILE A 272 4.11 11.17 -12.51
N ILE A 273 4.60 12.40 -12.61
CA ILE A 273 5.58 12.77 -13.63
C ILE A 273 6.94 12.28 -13.11
N PRO A 274 7.56 11.28 -13.75
CA PRO A 274 8.80 10.69 -13.28
C PRO A 274 9.99 11.60 -13.61
N ARG A 275 10.19 12.64 -12.80
CA ARG A 275 11.33 13.53 -12.94
C ARG A 275 12.59 12.86 -12.37
N GLY A 276 13.69 12.94 -13.08
CA GLY A 276 14.97 12.37 -12.63
C GLY A 276 15.00 10.85 -12.48
N ASN A 277 14.10 10.13 -13.16
CA ASN A 277 14.05 8.67 -13.17
C ASN A 277 14.01 8.14 -14.61
N ASP A 278 15.19 7.90 -15.20
CA ASP A 278 15.33 7.42 -16.57
C ASP A 278 14.76 6.01 -16.80
N ARG A 279 14.53 5.25 -15.72
CA ARG A 279 13.96 3.90 -15.78
C ARG A 279 12.43 3.89 -15.89
N ALA A 280 11.76 4.99 -15.53
CA ALA A 280 10.29 5.01 -15.47
C ALA A 280 9.63 4.77 -16.82
N GLY A 281 10.18 5.35 -17.90
CA GLY A 281 9.71 5.14 -19.26
C GLY A 281 9.84 3.70 -19.73
N PRO A 282 11.06 3.12 -19.76
CA PRO A 282 11.27 1.72 -20.14
C PRO A 282 10.46 0.73 -19.29
N GLN A 283 10.35 0.96 -18.01
CA GLN A 283 9.57 0.11 -17.09
C GLN A 283 8.06 0.35 -17.18
N LYS A 284 7.61 1.36 -17.95
CA LYS A 284 6.20 1.77 -18.02
C LYS A 284 5.58 1.91 -16.64
N SER A 285 6.30 2.63 -15.76
CA SER A 285 6.00 2.71 -14.33
C SER A 285 4.71 3.45 -14.06
N MET A 286 3.87 2.83 -13.25
CA MET A 286 2.66 3.39 -12.64
C MET A 286 2.75 3.22 -11.14
N PHE A 287 2.05 4.06 -10.40
CA PHE A 287 2.12 4.04 -8.93
C PHE A 287 0.74 4.05 -8.32
N THR A 288 0.59 3.29 -7.26
CA THR A 288 -0.50 3.50 -6.29
C THR A 288 0.07 3.99 -4.98
N VAL A 289 -0.67 4.85 -4.30
CA VAL A 289 -0.42 5.25 -2.92
C VAL A 289 -1.48 4.64 -2.02
N THR A 290 -1.10 4.25 -0.82
CA THR A 290 -2.04 3.66 0.14
C THR A 290 -1.66 3.97 1.58
N ASN A 291 -2.69 4.12 2.42
CA ASN A 291 -2.56 4.15 3.88
C ASN A 291 -2.88 2.79 4.51
N VAL A 292 -3.00 1.75 3.70
CA VAL A 292 -3.34 0.39 4.14
C VAL A 292 -2.11 -0.50 4.13
N ASP A 293 -1.85 -1.21 5.22
CA ASP A 293 -0.73 -2.13 5.35
C ASP A 293 -1.01 -3.47 4.63
N ASP A 294 -2.21 -4.04 4.79
CA ASP A 294 -2.66 -5.24 4.08
C ASP A 294 -3.51 -4.87 2.86
N ILE A 295 -2.82 -4.62 1.75
CA ILE A 295 -3.42 -4.17 0.49
C ILE A 295 -4.40 -5.20 -0.05
N GLU A 296 -4.03 -6.48 -0.05
CA GLU A 296 -4.85 -7.56 -0.61
C GLU A 296 -6.15 -7.75 0.19
N ALA A 297 -6.06 -7.76 1.53
CA ALA A 297 -7.25 -7.86 2.36
C ALA A 297 -8.22 -6.68 2.14
N HIS A 298 -7.67 -5.47 1.97
CA HIS A 298 -8.48 -4.29 1.67
C HIS A 298 -9.19 -4.43 0.31
N ILE A 299 -8.47 -4.86 -0.73
CA ILE A 299 -9.07 -5.08 -2.06
C ILE A 299 -10.16 -6.14 -1.98
N LEU A 300 -9.89 -7.30 -1.35
CA LEU A 300 -10.88 -8.38 -1.22
C LEU A 300 -12.17 -7.97 -0.51
N VAL A 301 -12.05 -7.21 0.59
CA VAL A 301 -13.24 -6.69 1.31
C VAL A 301 -14.01 -5.73 0.41
N THR A 302 -13.29 -4.88 -0.31
CA THR A 302 -13.87 -3.89 -1.22
C THR A 302 -14.57 -4.56 -2.40
N GLU A 303 -13.95 -5.57 -3.03
CA GLU A 303 -14.54 -6.38 -4.12
C GLU A 303 -15.85 -7.03 -3.70
N ARG A 304 -15.88 -7.62 -2.49
CA ARG A 304 -17.11 -8.23 -1.94
C ARG A 304 -18.23 -7.21 -1.75
N ASN A 305 -17.89 -6.00 -1.28
CA ASN A 305 -18.87 -4.96 -1.04
C ASN A 305 -19.50 -4.42 -2.33
N VAL A 306 -18.73 -4.33 -3.42
CA VAL A 306 -19.21 -3.84 -4.72
C VAL A 306 -19.56 -4.94 -5.70
N GLN A 307 -19.34 -6.21 -5.33
CA GLN A 307 -19.58 -7.40 -6.16
C GLN A 307 -18.85 -7.35 -7.52
N GLN A 308 -17.64 -6.81 -7.51
CA GLN A 308 -16.78 -6.69 -8.69
C GLN A 308 -15.34 -7.07 -8.33
N GLN A 309 -14.70 -7.88 -9.16
CA GLN A 309 -13.29 -8.24 -9.02
C GLN A 309 -12.41 -7.19 -9.67
N PHE A 310 -11.31 -6.81 -8.99
CA PHE A 310 -10.31 -5.87 -9.48
C PHE A 310 -8.90 -6.45 -9.46
N LEU A 311 -8.63 -7.45 -8.61
CA LEU A 311 -7.31 -8.05 -8.47
C LEU A 311 -7.31 -9.51 -8.90
N TRP A 312 -6.38 -9.85 -9.79
CA TRP A 312 -6.05 -11.22 -10.16
C TRP A 312 -4.62 -11.52 -9.72
N VAL A 313 -4.42 -12.75 -9.28
CA VAL A 313 -3.10 -13.25 -8.86
C VAL A 313 -2.79 -14.48 -9.70
N ILE A 314 -1.62 -14.49 -10.30
CA ILE A 314 -1.16 -15.57 -11.17
C ILE A 314 0.17 -16.09 -10.62
N ASP A 315 0.25 -17.40 -10.37
CA ASP A 315 1.46 -18.09 -9.95
C ASP A 315 2.00 -18.94 -11.10
N ILE A 316 3.29 -18.74 -11.42
CA ILE A 316 3.98 -19.44 -12.51
C ILE A 316 5.18 -20.16 -11.90
N PRO A 317 5.36 -21.48 -12.15
CA PRO A 317 6.46 -22.23 -11.58
C PRO A 317 7.83 -21.64 -11.92
N THR A 318 8.73 -21.54 -10.93
CA THR A 318 10.09 -21.02 -11.16
C THR A 318 10.93 -21.90 -12.07
N ILE A 319 10.51 -23.15 -12.31
CA ILE A 319 11.17 -24.05 -13.27
C ILE A 319 11.10 -23.51 -14.69
N ASP A 320 10.08 -22.70 -15.03
CA ASP A 320 9.88 -22.08 -16.34
C ASP A 320 10.76 -20.83 -16.57
N ARG A 321 11.56 -20.42 -15.57
CA ARG A 321 12.34 -19.18 -15.56
C ARG A 321 13.17 -18.96 -16.83
N ASP A 322 13.95 -19.96 -17.22
CA ASP A 322 14.91 -19.80 -18.32
C ASP A 322 14.17 -19.59 -19.64
N LYS A 323 13.05 -20.31 -19.84
CA LYS A 323 12.18 -20.15 -21.01
C LYS A 323 11.46 -18.81 -20.98
N ALA A 324 10.96 -18.41 -19.82
CA ALA A 324 10.29 -17.11 -19.66
C ALA A 324 11.23 -15.95 -20.00
N LEU A 325 12.46 -15.97 -19.48
CA LEU A 325 13.44 -14.91 -19.75
C LEU A 325 13.90 -14.90 -21.22
N ALA A 326 14.00 -16.05 -21.89
CA ALA A 326 14.30 -16.12 -23.31
C ALA A 326 13.17 -15.53 -24.16
N ASP A 327 11.91 -15.93 -23.93
CA ASP A 327 10.74 -15.37 -24.62
C ASP A 327 10.61 -13.85 -24.38
N LEU A 328 10.92 -13.39 -23.15
CA LEU A 328 10.89 -11.96 -22.80
C LEU A 328 12.00 -11.16 -23.52
N ASP A 329 13.19 -11.75 -23.69
CA ASP A 329 14.26 -11.14 -24.49
C ASP A 329 13.85 -11.00 -25.95
N ASP A 330 13.21 -12.00 -26.53
CA ASP A 330 12.62 -11.95 -27.89
C ASP A 330 11.55 -10.86 -28.00
N PHE A 331 10.82 -10.53 -26.93
CA PHE A 331 9.89 -9.38 -26.85
C PHE A 331 10.61 -8.06 -26.58
N ASN A 332 11.94 -8.03 -26.58
CA ASN A 332 12.76 -6.89 -26.23
C ASN A 332 12.50 -6.37 -24.78
N VAL A 333 12.14 -7.28 -23.88
CA VAL A 333 12.00 -7.00 -22.44
C VAL A 333 13.15 -7.68 -21.70
N ASN A 334 14.23 -6.97 -21.58
CA ASN A 334 15.46 -7.45 -20.96
C ASN A 334 16.09 -6.39 -20.06
N ARG A 335 17.16 -6.76 -19.37
CA ARG A 335 17.82 -5.89 -18.41
C ARG A 335 18.35 -4.60 -19.02
N SER A 336 18.98 -4.67 -20.18
CA SER A 336 19.57 -3.49 -20.83
C SER A 336 18.52 -2.47 -21.25
N MET A 337 17.32 -2.94 -21.61
CA MET A 337 16.19 -2.07 -21.93
C MET A 337 15.57 -1.45 -20.69
N LEU A 338 15.39 -2.25 -19.63
CA LEU A 338 14.70 -1.81 -18.41
C LEU A 338 15.57 -0.97 -17.48
N PHE A 339 16.90 -1.08 -17.61
CA PHE A 339 17.90 -0.34 -16.84
C PHE A 339 18.90 0.28 -17.79
N PRO A 340 18.56 1.45 -18.41
CA PRO A 340 19.35 2.06 -19.47
C PRO A 340 20.64 2.73 -18.97
N ASP A 341 20.93 2.67 -17.69
CA ASP A 341 22.16 3.17 -17.08
C ASP A 341 23.34 2.22 -17.28
N LEU A 342 24.55 2.72 -17.03
CA LEU A 342 25.79 1.96 -17.19
C LEU A 342 25.80 0.69 -16.31
N ASP A 343 25.28 0.76 -15.10
CA ASP A 343 25.22 -0.39 -14.17
C ASP A 343 24.32 -1.49 -14.74
N GLY A 344 23.14 -1.12 -15.26
CA GLY A 344 22.22 -2.06 -15.90
C GLY A 344 22.84 -2.71 -17.14
N PHE A 345 23.52 -1.92 -17.97
CA PHE A 345 24.22 -2.44 -19.14
C PHE A 345 25.36 -3.39 -18.76
N CYS A 346 26.25 -2.99 -17.86
CA CYS A 346 27.38 -3.82 -17.42
C CYS A 346 26.89 -5.14 -16.80
N ARG A 347 25.82 -5.10 -16.00
CA ARG A 347 25.25 -6.32 -15.41
C ARG A 347 24.62 -7.22 -16.48
N SER A 348 23.96 -6.66 -17.48
CA SER A 348 23.45 -7.41 -18.64
C SER A 348 24.59 -8.13 -19.39
N MET A 349 25.69 -7.42 -19.64
CA MET A 349 26.86 -8.00 -20.31
C MET A 349 27.53 -9.08 -19.46
N ARG A 350 27.60 -8.88 -18.14
CA ARG A 350 28.14 -9.90 -17.21
C ARG A 350 27.35 -11.21 -17.28
N ILE A 351 26.03 -11.13 -17.25
CA ILE A 351 25.17 -12.31 -17.37
C ILE A 351 25.40 -12.99 -18.73
N LYS A 352 25.42 -12.22 -19.82
CA LYS A 352 25.58 -12.75 -21.18
C LYS A 352 26.94 -13.39 -21.42
N GLN A 353 28.02 -12.81 -20.88
CA GLN A 353 29.40 -13.25 -21.17
C GLN A 353 29.91 -14.30 -20.16
N PHE A 354 29.47 -14.22 -18.91
CA PHE A 354 30.01 -15.04 -17.81
C PHE A 354 28.99 -15.98 -17.18
N GLY A 355 27.69 -15.88 -17.52
CA GLY A 355 26.64 -16.71 -16.96
C GLY A 355 26.39 -16.52 -15.46
N VAL A 356 26.86 -15.39 -14.88
CA VAL A 356 26.73 -15.09 -13.44
C VAL A 356 25.97 -13.76 -13.24
N ASP A 357 25.07 -13.77 -12.27
CA ASP A 357 24.29 -12.59 -11.87
C ASP A 357 24.97 -11.83 -10.72
#